data_93db392819dc70b5bc78145f4338df0b
#
_entry.id   93db392819dc70b5bc78145f4338df0b
#
_cell.length_a   1.000
_cell.length_b   1.000
_cell.length_c   1.000
_cell.angle_alpha   90.00
_cell.angle_beta   90.00
_cell.angle_gamma   90.00
#
_symmetry.space_group_name_H-M   'P 1'
#
loop_
_entity.id
_entity.type
_entity.pdbx_description
1 polymer ?
#
loop_
_entity_poly.entity_id
_entity_poly.type
_entity_poly.pdbx_seq_one_letter_code
_entity_poly.pdbx_strand_id
1 'polypeptide(L)'
;MSAASDPSGPSSLVIGGSLAGLAAGLELKAAGLRVSVHERSERVLDDRGAGIVLQPETVQLLSERCGLRGEQMGVWLRYRQYLGKDGTPEFRQPMAQQMTSWGLLYRAMRAAFPKEAYFENDALVGFHSDAAKVHTRLATTGDMEADLLVAADGSRSLVRSILFPDILPQYAGYVAWRGVVPESEADAELLKTFVDHFTFQQLPHSHILCYLIPGAEGQIEPGARRLNWVWYWNVSEATLSEVMTGLDGAVRDFSVPPGQVRSELIKQQNAIAEDLFCPPFLALWQATREPFVQPILDLAVPQMRQGRVAIVGDAAFIPRPHTAASTSKGVANGQALGAALGRHRLDIDAALREWEPAQLKLGRHLLLQGKALGDRSQFGNQT
;
A
#
# COMPACT_ATOMS: atom_id res chain seq x y z
N MET A 1 -26.41 2.70 13.25
CA MET A 1 -27.53 2.98 12.32
C MET A 1 -26.91 3.66 11.11
N SER A 2 -26.80 2.95 9.96
CA SER A 2 -26.32 3.53 8.70
C SER A 2 -27.38 4.53 8.22
N ALA A 3 -27.04 5.80 8.13
CA ALA A 3 -27.90 6.78 7.45
C ALA A 3 -28.05 6.33 6.00
N ALA A 4 -29.27 6.05 5.56
CA ALA A 4 -29.56 5.84 4.14
C ALA A 4 -29.13 7.12 3.41
N SER A 5 -28.30 7.00 2.37
CA SER A 5 -27.90 8.14 1.54
C SER A 5 -29.16 8.77 0.92
N ASP A 6 -29.35 10.07 1.13
CA ASP A 6 -30.41 10.82 0.47
C ASP A 6 -30.24 10.66 -1.05
N PRO A 7 -31.24 10.15 -1.76
CA PRO A 7 -31.17 10.00 -3.22
C PRO A 7 -30.96 11.32 -3.98
N SER A 8 -31.20 12.46 -3.33
CA SER A 8 -30.95 13.80 -3.86
C SER A 8 -29.57 14.38 -3.53
N GLY A 9 -28.78 13.70 -2.68
CA GLY A 9 -27.46 14.16 -2.24
C GLY A 9 -26.40 14.15 -3.36
N PRO A 10 -25.29 14.90 -3.19
CA PRO A 10 -24.22 14.96 -4.18
C PRO A 10 -23.59 13.58 -4.42
N SER A 11 -23.13 13.37 -5.66
CA SER A 11 -22.53 12.12 -6.11
C SER A 11 -21.01 12.20 -6.17
N SER A 12 -20.35 11.05 -5.92
CA SER A 12 -18.90 10.90 -6.11
C SER A 12 -18.58 9.63 -6.87
N LEU A 13 -17.69 9.75 -7.85
CA LEU A 13 -17.02 8.63 -8.51
C LEU A 13 -15.63 8.46 -7.89
N VAL A 14 -15.33 7.24 -7.43
CA VAL A 14 -13.99 6.87 -6.94
C VAL A 14 -13.35 5.95 -7.97
N ILE A 15 -12.22 6.36 -8.54
CA ILE A 15 -11.47 5.58 -9.51
C ILE A 15 -10.35 4.83 -8.81
N GLY A 16 -10.41 3.49 -8.87
CA GLY A 16 -9.52 2.57 -8.18
C GLY A 16 -10.15 1.97 -6.93
N GLY A 17 -10.36 0.66 -6.97
CA GLY A 17 -11.06 -0.12 -5.94
C GLY A 17 -10.16 -0.79 -4.88
N SER A 18 -8.88 -0.36 -4.79
CA SER A 18 -7.94 -0.82 -3.78
C SER A 18 -8.14 -0.08 -2.44
N LEU A 19 -7.21 -0.27 -1.48
CA LEU A 19 -7.35 0.22 -0.10
C LEU A 19 -7.66 1.72 0.00
N ALA A 20 -6.94 2.55 -0.76
CA ALA A 20 -7.16 4.01 -0.74
C ALA A 20 -8.53 4.41 -1.29
N GLY A 21 -8.99 3.76 -2.36
CA GLY A 21 -10.30 4.02 -2.95
C GLY A 21 -11.44 3.51 -2.10
N LEU A 22 -11.34 2.31 -1.56
CA LEU A 22 -12.34 1.79 -0.62
C LEU A 22 -12.43 2.65 0.66
N ALA A 23 -11.28 3.06 1.21
CA ALA A 23 -11.25 3.97 2.37
C ALA A 23 -11.93 5.30 2.05
N ALA A 24 -11.59 5.94 0.92
CA ALA A 24 -12.25 7.16 0.48
C ALA A 24 -13.75 6.93 0.25
N GLY A 25 -14.12 5.86 -0.43
CA GLY A 25 -15.53 5.52 -0.69
C GLY A 25 -16.35 5.34 0.58
N LEU A 26 -15.81 4.65 1.59
CA LEU A 26 -16.47 4.44 2.88
C LEU A 26 -16.66 5.77 3.63
N GLU A 27 -15.63 6.63 3.64
CA GLU A 27 -15.68 7.91 4.33
C GLU A 27 -16.62 8.92 3.64
N LEU A 28 -16.59 8.97 2.32
CA LEU A 28 -17.51 9.83 1.55
C LEU A 28 -18.96 9.38 1.72
N LYS A 29 -19.22 8.08 1.70
CA LYS A 29 -20.55 7.52 1.99
C LYS A 29 -21.01 7.86 3.41
N ALA A 30 -20.12 7.75 4.39
CA ALA A 30 -20.42 8.13 5.78
C ALA A 30 -20.69 9.63 5.93
N ALA A 31 -20.08 10.48 5.10
CA ALA A 31 -20.36 11.90 5.02
C ALA A 31 -21.71 12.24 4.34
N GLY A 32 -22.36 11.26 3.68
CA GLY A 32 -23.68 11.44 3.07
C GLY A 32 -23.69 11.56 1.54
N LEU A 33 -22.56 11.32 0.86
CA LEU A 33 -22.54 11.29 -0.61
C LEU A 33 -23.09 9.97 -1.15
N ARG A 34 -23.62 10.01 -2.34
CA ARG A 34 -23.85 8.83 -3.18
C ARG A 34 -22.53 8.46 -3.86
N VAL A 35 -21.96 7.30 -3.53
CA VAL A 35 -20.63 6.93 -3.96
C VAL A 35 -20.68 5.66 -4.81
N SER A 36 -19.97 5.67 -5.96
CA SER A 36 -19.61 4.47 -6.69
C SER A 36 -18.09 4.35 -6.80
N VAL A 37 -17.60 3.11 -6.75
CA VAL A 37 -16.18 2.76 -6.91
C VAL A 37 -16.01 1.97 -8.19
N HIS A 38 -15.06 2.38 -9.04
CA HIS A 38 -14.78 1.76 -10.33
C HIS A 38 -13.34 1.23 -10.35
N GLU A 39 -13.18 -0.09 -10.43
CA GLU A 39 -11.91 -0.81 -10.45
C GLU A 39 -11.65 -1.39 -11.84
N ARG A 40 -10.46 -1.17 -12.38
CA ARG A 40 -10.07 -1.65 -13.70
C ARG A 40 -9.83 -3.16 -13.79
N SER A 41 -9.53 -3.81 -12.67
CA SER A 41 -9.21 -5.24 -12.63
C SER A 41 -10.46 -6.07 -12.79
N GLU A 42 -10.40 -7.13 -13.62
CA GLU A 42 -11.48 -8.11 -13.80
C GLU A 42 -11.57 -9.10 -12.64
N ARG A 43 -10.49 -9.24 -11.88
CA ARG A 43 -10.39 -10.20 -10.78
C ARG A 43 -10.40 -9.47 -9.45
N VAL A 44 -11.05 -10.09 -8.48
CA VAL A 44 -10.94 -9.67 -7.08
C VAL A 44 -9.48 -9.43 -6.76
N LEU A 45 -9.18 -8.26 -6.17
CA LEU A 45 -7.82 -7.87 -5.81
C LEU A 45 -7.31 -8.66 -4.58
N ASP A 46 -7.78 -9.90 -4.41
CA ASP A 46 -7.40 -10.73 -3.29
C ASP A 46 -5.94 -11.20 -3.41
N ASP A 47 -5.27 -11.29 -2.28
CA ASP A 47 -3.90 -11.81 -2.07
C ASP A 47 -2.75 -11.11 -2.85
N ARG A 48 -2.83 -9.82 -3.09
CA ARG A 48 -1.66 -9.04 -3.57
C ARG A 48 -0.62 -8.76 -2.48
N GLY A 49 -0.71 -9.47 -1.39
CA GLY A 49 -0.41 -9.11 -0.13
C GLY A 49 0.88 -9.23 0.57
N ALA A 50 1.66 -8.19 0.52
CA ALA A 50 2.68 -7.90 1.51
C ALA A 50 2.05 -7.50 2.85
N GLY A 51 2.83 -7.69 3.93
CA GLY A 51 2.45 -7.25 5.26
C GLY A 51 2.40 -5.72 5.36
N ILE A 52 1.55 -5.25 6.24
CA ILE A 52 1.33 -3.83 6.54
C ILE A 52 1.41 -3.64 8.05
N VAL A 53 2.16 -2.62 8.47
CA VAL A 53 2.13 -2.14 9.86
C VAL A 53 0.87 -1.32 10.05
N LEU A 54 0.01 -1.72 10.98
CA LEU A 54 -1.19 -0.96 11.29
C LEU A 54 -0.83 0.38 11.93
N GLN A 55 -1.39 1.44 11.36
CA GLN A 55 -1.27 2.81 11.84
C GLN A 55 -2.63 3.29 12.39
N PRO A 56 -2.66 4.29 13.28
CA PRO A 56 -3.88 4.74 13.94
C PRO A 56 -5.05 5.03 13.01
N GLU A 57 -4.81 5.68 11.87
CA GLU A 57 -5.84 6.02 10.88
C GLU A 57 -6.50 4.77 10.31
N THR A 58 -5.71 3.74 10.02
CA THR A 58 -6.22 2.46 9.51
C THR A 58 -7.01 1.72 10.59
N VAL A 59 -6.53 1.70 11.83
CA VAL A 59 -7.26 1.12 12.99
C VAL A 59 -8.60 1.81 13.17
N GLN A 60 -8.64 3.14 13.11
CA GLN A 60 -9.87 3.91 13.22
C GLN A 60 -10.87 3.54 12.11
N LEU A 61 -10.44 3.53 10.85
CA LEU A 61 -11.30 3.15 9.72
C LEU A 61 -11.87 1.75 9.89
N LEU A 62 -11.02 0.77 10.22
CA LEU A 62 -11.45 -0.63 10.42
C LEU A 62 -12.48 -0.75 11.55
N SER A 63 -12.28 -0.01 12.64
CA SER A 63 -13.20 -0.01 13.77
C SER A 63 -14.54 0.65 13.42
N GLU A 64 -14.49 1.87 12.86
CA GLU A 64 -15.68 2.70 12.65
C GLU A 64 -16.48 2.31 11.41
N ARG A 65 -15.81 1.87 10.34
CA ARG A 65 -16.46 1.57 9.05
C ARG A 65 -16.60 0.08 8.77
N CYS A 66 -15.65 -0.74 9.25
CA CYS A 66 -15.66 -2.18 8.98
C CYS A 66 -16.11 -3.03 10.17
N GLY A 67 -16.27 -2.43 11.36
CA GLY A 67 -16.73 -3.13 12.57
C GLY A 67 -15.71 -4.07 13.18
N LEU A 68 -14.44 -4.07 12.72
CA LEU A 68 -13.37 -4.89 13.29
C LEU A 68 -12.86 -4.32 14.61
N ARG A 69 -12.41 -5.20 15.52
CA ARG A 69 -11.86 -4.79 16.82
C ARG A 69 -10.69 -5.66 17.25
N GLY A 70 -9.72 -5.03 17.93
CA GLY A 70 -8.64 -5.74 18.59
C GLY A 70 -7.88 -6.68 17.67
N GLU A 71 -7.81 -7.93 18.05
CA GLU A 71 -7.04 -8.97 17.33
C GLU A 71 -7.58 -9.27 15.92
N GLN A 72 -8.86 -8.99 15.64
CA GLN A 72 -9.42 -9.17 14.30
C GLN A 72 -8.72 -8.32 13.22
N MET A 73 -7.97 -7.29 13.62
CA MET A 73 -7.28 -6.40 12.68
C MET A 73 -5.90 -6.90 12.26
N GLY A 74 -5.32 -7.90 12.97
CA GLY A 74 -3.98 -8.43 12.68
C GLY A 74 -3.28 -9.07 13.86
N VAL A 75 -2.03 -9.39 13.67
CA VAL A 75 -1.17 -10.08 14.64
C VAL A 75 -0.38 -9.08 15.46
N TRP A 76 -0.39 -9.24 16.79
CA TRP A 76 0.44 -8.42 17.69
C TRP A 76 1.85 -8.95 17.76
N LEU A 77 2.83 -8.02 17.66
CA LEU A 77 4.24 -8.25 17.97
C LEU A 77 4.57 -7.44 19.22
N ARG A 78 5.41 -8.02 20.08
CA ARG A 78 5.78 -7.44 21.38
C ARG A 78 7.11 -6.72 21.38
N TYR A 79 8.01 -7.13 20.47
CA TYR A 79 9.39 -6.67 20.46
C TYR A 79 9.84 -6.25 19.07
N ARG A 80 10.76 -5.30 19.02
CA ARG A 80 11.65 -5.07 17.88
C ARG A 80 13.03 -5.57 18.22
N GLN A 81 13.66 -6.29 17.30
CA GLN A 81 15.03 -6.80 17.49
C GLN A 81 15.87 -6.66 16.22
N TYR A 82 17.18 -6.63 16.44
CA TYR A 82 18.19 -6.63 15.41
C TYR A 82 19.12 -7.82 15.62
N LEU A 83 19.33 -8.62 14.58
CA LEU A 83 20.20 -9.79 14.62
C LEU A 83 21.59 -9.45 14.11
N GLY A 84 22.60 -9.98 14.78
CA GLY A 84 23.97 -10.02 14.30
C GLY A 84 24.19 -11.04 13.18
N LYS A 85 25.39 -11.10 12.65
CA LYS A 85 25.77 -12.03 11.56
C LYS A 85 25.64 -13.50 11.97
N ASP A 86 25.79 -13.82 13.25
CA ASP A 86 25.61 -15.15 13.81
C ASP A 86 24.13 -15.54 14.06
N GLY A 87 23.19 -14.59 13.85
CA GLY A 87 21.77 -14.77 14.09
C GLY A 87 21.32 -14.53 15.53
N THR A 88 22.22 -14.14 16.43
CA THR A 88 21.85 -13.77 17.79
C THR A 88 21.34 -12.34 17.86
N PRO A 89 20.40 -12.01 18.78
CA PRO A 89 19.93 -10.64 18.95
C PRO A 89 21.02 -9.74 19.57
N GLU A 90 21.55 -8.79 18.79
CA GLU A 90 22.43 -7.74 19.29
C GLU A 90 21.67 -6.63 20.02
N PHE A 91 20.42 -6.43 19.62
CA PHE A 91 19.55 -5.43 20.24
C PHE A 91 18.11 -5.92 20.25
N ARG A 92 17.42 -5.76 21.38
CA ARG A 92 15.99 -6.03 21.52
C ARG A 92 15.36 -5.00 22.45
N GLN A 93 14.21 -4.47 22.04
CA GLN A 93 13.41 -3.56 22.88
C GLN A 93 11.94 -3.93 22.85
N PRO A 94 11.20 -3.71 23.94
CA PRO A 94 9.73 -3.76 23.92
C PRO A 94 9.18 -2.74 22.92
N MET A 95 8.32 -3.20 22.03
CA MET A 95 7.67 -2.36 21.04
C MET A 95 6.42 -3.07 20.53
N ALA A 96 5.30 -2.83 21.20
CA ALA A 96 4.03 -3.40 20.78
C ALA A 96 3.58 -2.77 19.46
N GLN A 97 3.44 -3.59 18.43
CA GLN A 97 2.95 -3.19 17.12
C GLN A 97 1.99 -4.26 16.57
N GLN A 98 0.94 -3.83 15.91
CA GLN A 98 0.03 -4.75 15.23
C GLN A 98 0.34 -4.78 13.74
N MET A 99 0.53 -5.99 13.21
CA MET A 99 0.81 -6.24 11.80
C MET A 99 -0.41 -6.87 11.14
N THR A 100 -0.72 -6.42 9.95
CA THR A 100 -1.83 -6.94 9.15
C THR A 100 -1.37 -7.33 7.75
N SER A 101 -2.27 -7.82 6.94
CA SER A 101 -2.03 -8.11 5.53
C SER A 101 -2.91 -7.23 4.65
N TRP A 102 -2.43 -6.96 3.45
CA TRP A 102 -3.21 -6.24 2.44
C TRP A 102 -4.55 -6.94 2.19
N GLY A 103 -4.55 -8.29 2.10
CA GLY A 103 -5.77 -9.08 1.86
C GLY A 103 -6.80 -8.93 2.98
N LEU A 104 -6.40 -8.93 4.26
CA LEU A 104 -7.31 -8.69 5.38
C LEU A 104 -7.96 -7.31 5.27
N LEU A 105 -7.15 -6.27 5.05
CA LEU A 105 -7.67 -4.90 4.91
C LEU A 105 -8.63 -4.78 3.74
N TYR A 106 -8.26 -5.34 2.59
CA TYR A 106 -9.09 -5.29 1.39
C TYR A 106 -10.43 -5.97 1.61
N ARG A 107 -10.44 -7.21 2.12
CA ARG A 107 -11.69 -7.96 2.39
C ARG A 107 -12.58 -7.22 3.39
N ALA A 108 -12.00 -6.68 4.47
CA ALA A 108 -12.77 -5.94 5.46
C ALA A 108 -13.44 -4.69 4.87
N MET A 109 -12.68 -3.88 4.14
CA MET A 109 -13.21 -2.66 3.51
C MET A 109 -14.19 -3.00 2.38
N ARG A 110 -13.90 -4.03 1.58
CA ARG A 110 -14.77 -4.48 0.48
C ARG A 110 -16.10 -5.02 0.99
N ALA A 111 -16.09 -5.78 2.10
CA ALA A 111 -17.29 -6.28 2.74
C ALA A 111 -18.17 -5.17 3.36
N ALA A 112 -17.53 -4.08 3.83
CA ALA A 112 -18.23 -2.92 4.38
C ALA A 112 -18.79 -1.99 3.29
N PHE A 113 -18.30 -2.07 2.06
CA PHE A 113 -18.77 -1.24 0.94
C PHE A 113 -19.91 -1.93 0.18
N PRO A 114 -20.99 -1.20 -0.23
CA PRO A 114 -22.12 -1.79 -0.95
C PRO A 114 -21.69 -2.49 -2.24
N LYS A 115 -22.20 -3.71 -2.46
CA LYS A 115 -21.83 -4.52 -3.63
C LYS A 115 -22.30 -3.87 -4.94
N GLU A 116 -23.49 -3.30 -4.92
CA GLU A 116 -24.15 -2.64 -6.06
C GLU A 116 -23.50 -1.33 -6.47
N ALA A 117 -22.63 -0.75 -5.63
CA ALA A 117 -21.92 0.47 -5.89
C ALA A 117 -20.41 0.26 -6.17
N TYR A 118 -19.98 -0.99 -6.32
CA TYR A 118 -18.60 -1.35 -6.65
C TYR A 118 -18.57 -2.10 -7.99
N PHE A 119 -17.93 -1.49 -8.98
CA PHE A 119 -17.86 -1.96 -10.36
C PHE A 119 -16.44 -2.46 -10.66
N GLU A 120 -16.33 -3.76 -10.94
CA GLU A 120 -15.12 -4.40 -11.43
C GLU A 120 -15.05 -4.34 -12.95
N ASN A 121 -13.85 -4.50 -13.52
CA ASN A 121 -13.62 -4.42 -14.97
C ASN A 121 -14.13 -3.11 -15.59
N ASP A 122 -14.00 -2.01 -14.86
CA ASP A 122 -14.53 -0.72 -15.28
C ASP A 122 -13.48 0.39 -15.16
N ALA A 123 -12.50 0.32 -16.06
CA ALA A 123 -11.39 1.27 -16.10
C ALA A 123 -11.85 2.67 -16.52
N LEU A 124 -11.32 3.71 -15.89
CA LEU A 124 -11.44 5.08 -16.41
C LEU A 124 -10.69 5.16 -17.75
N VAL A 125 -11.38 5.65 -18.79
CA VAL A 125 -10.83 5.90 -20.13
C VAL A 125 -10.43 7.36 -20.28
N GLY A 126 -11.18 8.27 -19.69
CA GLY A 126 -10.91 9.70 -19.70
C GLY A 126 -11.93 10.48 -18.89
N PHE A 127 -11.63 11.73 -18.64
CA PHE A 127 -12.54 12.65 -17.96
C PHE A 127 -12.30 14.10 -18.37
N HIS A 128 -13.29 14.94 -18.14
CA HIS A 128 -13.17 16.38 -18.11
C HIS A 128 -14.05 16.96 -16.99
N SER A 129 -13.76 18.15 -16.54
CA SER A 129 -14.57 18.82 -15.53
C SER A 129 -14.94 20.23 -15.96
N ASP A 130 -16.14 20.63 -15.66
CA ASP A 130 -16.60 22.02 -15.72
C ASP A 130 -16.73 22.62 -14.29
N ALA A 131 -17.40 23.75 -14.16
CA ALA A 131 -17.56 24.41 -12.86
C ALA A 131 -18.48 23.64 -11.90
N ALA A 132 -19.36 22.76 -12.39
CA ALA A 132 -20.42 22.11 -11.61
C ALA A 132 -20.20 20.60 -11.47
N LYS A 133 -19.66 19.93 -12.50
CA LYS A 133 -19.61 18.48 -12.60
C LYS A 133 -18.25 17.97 -13.11
N VAL A 134 -18.02 16.70 -12.87
CA VAL A 134 -16.97 15.92 -13.53
C VAL A 134 -17.66 14.89 -14.42
N HIS A 135 -17.27 14.87 -15.68
CA HIS A 135 -17.75 13.96 -16.70
C HIS A 135 -16.68 12.92 -16.96
N THR A 136 -17.02 11.66 -16.86
CA THR A 136 -16.10 10.54 -17.03
C THR A 136 -16.58 9.61 -18.11
N ARG A 137 -15.61 9.00 -18.81
CA ARG A 137 -15.84 7.82 -19.64
C ARG A 137 -15.21 6.62 -19.01
N LEU A 138 -16.01 5.61 -18.71
CA LEU A 138 -15.63 4.33 -18.12
C LEU A 138 -15.75 3.23 -19.18
N ALA A 139 -14.91 2.20 -19.06
CA ALA A 139 -14.79 1.18 -20.10
C ALA A 139 -16.05 0.31 -20.25
N THR A 140 -16.71 0.00 -19.14
CA THR A 140 -17.90 -0.88 -19.11
C THR A 140 -19.18 -0.10 -18.85
N THR A 141 -19.19 0.78 -17.86
CA THR A 141 -20.38 1.56 -17.50
C THR A 141 -20.70 2.67 -18.52
N GLY A 142 -19.67 3.14 -19.28
CA GLY A 142 -19.84 4.23 -20.25
C GLY A 142 -19.69 5.62 -19.65
N ASP A 143 -20.42 6.59 -20.20
CA ASP A 143 -20.34 7.98 -19.77
C ASP A 143 -21.12 8.21 -18.47
N MET A 144 -20.48 8.83 -17.49
CA MET A 144 -21.07 9.16 -16.19
C MET A 144 -20.71 10.57 -15.76
N GLU A 145 -21.60 11.16 -14.96
CA GLU A 145 -21.40 12.46 -14.34
C GLU A 145 -21.43 12.35 -12.83
N ALA A 146 -20.59 13.13 -12.15
CA ALA A 146 -20.58 13.24 -10.71
C ALA A 146 -20.27 14.67 -10.24
N ASP A 147 -20.60 14.94 -9.00
CA ASP A 147 -20.25 16.20 -8.33
C ASP A 147 -18.78 16.22 -7.88
N LEU A 148 -18.19 15.05 -7.64
CA LEU A 148 -16.81 14.86 -7.19
C LEU A 148 -16.19 13.62 -7.85
N LEU A 149 -14.98 13.73 -8.36
CA LEU A 149 -14.13 12.61 -8.75
C LEU A 149 -13.00 12.45 -7.73
N VAL A 150 -12.84 11.24 -7.19
CA VAL A 150 -11.70 10.88 -6.33
C VAL A 150 -10.82 9.85 -7.06
N ALA A 151 -9.64 10.28 -7.46
CA ALA A 151 -8.65 9.44 -8.10
C ALA A 151 -7.80 8.70 -7.06
N ALA A 152 -8.06 7.42 -6.88
CA ALA A 152 -7.33 6.47 -6.06
C ALA A 152 -6.72 5.35 -6.91
N ASP A 153 -6.42 5.63 -8.17
CA ASP A 153 -6.01 4.71 -9.23
C ASP A 153 -4.50 4.35 -9.19
N GLY A 154 -3.83 4.68 -8.08
CA GLY A 154 -2.54 4.16 -7.68
C GLY A 154 -1.35 4.75 -8.46
N SER A 155 -0.23 4.03 -8.40
CA SER A 155 1.04 4.48 -8.98
C SER A 155 0.97 4.75 -10.49
N ARG A 156 0.09 4.07 -11.22
CA ARG A 156 -0.18 4.27 -12.67
C ARG A 156 -1.40 5.15 -12.93
N SER A 157 -1.66 6.12 -12.09
CA SER A 157 -2.84 6.97 -12.17
C SER A 157 -2.99 7.64 -13.54
N LEU A 158 -4.10 7.34 -14.22
CA LEU A 158 -4.51 8.02 -15.44
C LEU A 158 -4.92 9.47 -15.12
N VAL A 159 -5.61 9.68 -14.00
CA VAL A 159 -6.04 11.03 -13.61
C VAL A 159 -4.83 11.92 -13.38
N ARG A 160 -3.79 11.45 -12.67
CA ARG A 160 -2.54 12.20 -12.53
C ARG A 160 -1.89 12.50 -13.87
N SER A 161 -1.79 11.52 -14.79
CA SER A 161 -1.15 11.72 -16.08
C SER A 161 -1.86 12.74 -16.96
N ILE A 162 -3.18 12.88 -16.82
CA ILE A 162 -3.95 13.90 -17.51
C ILE A 162 -3.74 15.28 -16.88
N LEU A 163 -3.79 15.37 -15.54
CA LEU A 163 -3.68 16.64 -14.83
C LEU A 163 -2.23 17.17 -14.75
N PHE A 164 -1.27 16.26 -14.64
CA PHE A 164 0.14 16.56 -14.41
C PHE A 164 1.02 15.64 -15.26
N PRO A 165 1.05 15.79 -16.59
CA PRO A 165 1.73 14.86 -17.52
C PRO A 165 3.25 14.75 -17.27
N ASP A 166 3.86 15.79 -16.73
CA ASP A 166 5.30 15.82 -16.42
C ASP A 166 5.65 15.18 -15.07
N ILE A 167 4.66 14.78 -14.28
CA ILE A 167 4.87 14.18 -12.96
C ILE A 167 4.92 12.65 -13.08
N LEU A 168 6.15 12.13 -13.15
CA LEU A 168 6.43 10.70 -13.27
C LEU A 168 7.07 10.15 -12.00
N PRO A 169 6.82 8.87 -11.64
CA PRO A 169 7.54 8.20 -10.57
C PRO A 169 9.05 8.20 -10.84
N GLN A 170 9.84 8.52 -9.82
CA GLN A 170 11.30 8.54 -9.89
C GLN A 170 11.86 7.30 -9.20
N TYR A 171 12.74 6.57 -9.85
CA TYR A 171 13.41 5.43 -9.26
C TYR A 171 14.38 5.86 -8.16
N ALA A 172 14.35 5.15 -7.03
CA ALA A 172 15.13 5.52 -5.84
C ALA A 172 16.53 4.87 -5.77
N GLY A 173 16.93 4.09 -6.79
CA GLY A 173 18.24 3.44 -6.86
C GLY A 173 18.30 2.05 -6.21
N TYR A 174 17.18 1.50 -5.74
CA TYR A 174 17.12 0.17 -5.13
C TYR A 174 15.75 -0.48 -5.29
N VAL A 175 15.72 -1.80 -5.10
CA VAL A 175 14.51 -2.63 -5.16
C VAL A 175 14.18 -3.23 -3.79
N ALA A 176 12.96 -3.67 -3.60
CA ALA A 176 12.54 -4.51 -2.50
C ALA A 176 12.30 -5.94 -3.02
N TRP A 177 13.14 -6.88 -2.60
CA TRP A 177 12.84 -8.29 -2.64
C TRP A 177 11.88 -8.62 -1.51
N ARG A 178 10.88 -9.43 -1.78
CA ARG A 178 9.82 -9.75 -0.84
C ARG A 178 9.46 -11.21 -0.93
N GLY A 179 8.99 -11.75 0.18
CA GLY A 179 8.45 -13.09 0.22
C GLY A 179 7.55 -13.30 1.42
N VAL A 180 6.78 -14.36 1.31
CA VAL A 180 5.87 -14.80 2.37
C VAL A 180 6.06 -16.30 2.54
N VAL A 181 6.23 -16.73 3.79
CA VAL A 181 6.34 -18.14 4.16
C VAL A 181 5.20 -18.48 5.13
N PRO A 182 4.34 -19.47 4.82
CA PRO A 182 3.36 -19.95 5.78
C PRO A 182 4.02 -20.40 7.08
N GLU A 183 3.46 -20.01 8.22
CA GLU A 183 3.99 -20.39 9.55
C GLU A 183 4.07 -21.92 9.70
N SER A 184 3.14 -22.65 9.10
CA SER A 184 3.11 -24.11 9.09
C SER A 184 4.25 -24.76 8.28
N GLU A 185 4.93 -23.99 7.42
CA GLU A 185 6.07 -24.46 6.61
C GLU A 185 7.43 -24.06 7.22
N ALA A 186 7.42 -23.21 8.26
CA ALA A 186 8.60 -22.78 8.99
C ALA A 186 8.96 -23.79 10.11
N ASP A 187 10.24 -24.09 10.27
CA ASP A 187 10.67 -24.94 11.35
C ASP A 187 10.62 -24.23 12.72
N ALA A 188 10.74 -24.99 13.80
CA ALA A 188 10.62 -24.47 15.16
C ALA A 188 11.71 -23.43 15.52
N GLU A 189 12.93 -23.56 14.97
CA GLU A 189 14.02 -22.61 15.24
C GLU A 189 13.76 -21.27 14.53
N LEU A 190 13.26 -21.34 13.30
CA LEU A 190 12.86 -20.15 12.55
C LEU A 190 11.74 -19.40 13.27
N LEU A 191 10.73 -20.12 13.74
CA LEU A 191 9.61 -19.53 14.49
C LEU A 191 10.04 -18.90 15.81
N LYS A 192 10.96 -19.48 16.56
CA LYS A 192 11.51 -18.86 17.78
C LYS A 192 12.12 -17.49 17.52
N THR A 193 12.72 -17.30 16.37
CA THR A 193 13.36 -16.03 16.01
C THR A 193 12.32 -14.96 15.64
N PHE A 194 11.27 -15.31 14.91
CA PHE A 194 10.39 -14.32 14.30
C PHE A 194 9.03 -14.15 14.99
N VAL A 195 8.55 -15.15 15.74
CA VAL A 195 7.29 -15.03 16.51
C VAL A 195 7.44 -13.94 17.56
N ASP A 196 6.43 -13.09 17.71
CA ASP A 196 6.40 -11.93 18.62
C ASP A 196 7.41 -10.81 18.31
N HIS A 197 8.22 -10.95 17.26
CA HIS A 197 9.30 -10.01 16.95
C HIS A 197 9.13 -9.34 15.58
N PHE A 198 9.30 -8.03 15.56
CA PHE A 198 9.65 -7.32 14.34
C PHE A 198 11.17 -7.36 14.21
N THR A 199 11.68 -8.27 13.40
CA THR A 199 13.09 -8.64 13.34
C THR A 199 13.78 -8.02 12.14
N PHE A 200 14.98 -7.49 12.36
CA PHE A 200 15.84 -6.87 11.35
C PHE A 200 17.23 -7.50 11.38
N GLN A 201 17.89 -7.51 10.23
CA GLN A 201 19.33 -7.60 10.09
C GLN A 201 19.83 -6.42 9.26
N GLN A 202 20.74 -5.64 9.83
CA GLN A 202 21.42 -4.57 9.10
C GLN A 202 22.57 -5.17 8.29
N LEU A 203 22.71 -4.72 7.05
CA LEU A 203 23.73 -5.17 6.11
C LEU A 203 24.47 -3.94 5.57
N PRO A 204 25.67 -4.07 5.02
CA PRO A 204 26.31 -2.98 4.31
C PRO A 204 25.42 -2.47 3.16
N HIS A 205 25.00 -1.20 3.25
CA HIS A 205 24.13 -0.55 2.25
C HIS A 205 22.85 -1.31 1.92
N SER A 206 22.27 -2.00 2.90
CA SER A 206 21.08 -2.83 2.74
C SER A 206 20.49 -3.19 4.11
N HIS A 207 19.31 -3.76 4.14
CA HIS A 207 18.78 -4.48 5.30
C HIS A 207 17.67 -5.43 4.89
N ILE A 208 17.47 -6.45 5.69
CA ILE A 208 16.33 -7.35 5.62
C ILE A 208 15.52 -7.27 6.91
N LEU A 209 14.23 -7.44 6.79
CA LEU A 209 13.31 -7.46 7.93
C LEU A 209 12.26 -8.56 7.76
N CYS A 210 11.75 -9.05 8.89
CA CYS A 210 10.66 -10.02 8.91
C CYS A 210 9.71 -9.77 10.08
N TYR A 211 8.43 -10.06 9.88
CA TYR A 211 7.37 -10.05 10.88
C TYR A 211 6.21 -10.95 10.51
N LEU A 212 5.46 -11.42 11.51
CA LEU A 212 4.23 -12.19 11.29
C LEU A 212 3.09 -11.30 10.81
N ILE A 213 2.30 -11.86 9.90
CA ILE A 213 1.05 -11.29 9.41
C ILE A 213 -0.06 -12.34 9.45
N PRO A 214 -1.34 -11.95 9.34
CA PRO A 214 -2.43 -12.90 9.19
C PRO A 214 -2.24 -13.87 8.02
N GLY A 215 -2.83 -15.04 8.14
CA GLY A 215 -2.92 -16.03 7.07
C GLY A 215 -3.58 -15.50 5.80
N ALA A 216 -3.64 -16.32 4.75
CA ALA A 216 -4.22 -15.91 3.46
C ALA A 216 -5.67 -15.45 3.59
N GLU A 217 -6.47 -16.17 4.39
CA GLU A 217 -7.87 -15.83 4.65
C GLU A 217 -8.07 -14.92 5.89
N GLY A 218 -6.99 -14.36 6.44
CA GLY A 218 -7.03 -13.46 7.59
C GLY A 218 -6.91 -14.16 8.96
N GLN A 219 -6.50 -15.43 8.99
CA GLN A 219 -6.30 -16.19 10.23
C GLN A 219 -5.18 -15.56 11.08
N ILE A 220 -5.42 -15.46 12.37
CA ILE A 220 -4.47 -14.89 13.33
C ILE A 220 -3.93 -15.92 14.33
N GLU A 221 -4.48 -17.11 14.33
CA GLU A 221 -4.13 -18.22 15.23
C GLU A 221 -2.71 -18.74 14.91
N PRO A 222 -1.93 -19.11 15.93
CA PRO A 222 -0.64 -19.75 15.74
C PRO A 222 -0.70 -20.97 14.79
N GLY A 223 0.24 -21.06 13.87
CA GLY A 223 0.30 -22.11 12.84
C GLY A 223 -0.44 -21.74 11.54
N ALA A 224 -1.39 -20.79 11.57
CA ALA A 224 -2.16 -20.36 10.40
C ALA A 224 -1.71 -19.01 9.83
N ARG A 225 -0.75 -18.36 10.48
CA ARG A 225 -0.19 -17.05 10.10
C ARG A 225 0.90 -17.20 9.03
N ARG A 226 1.48 -16.10 8.62
CA ARG A 226 2.55 -16.07 7.62
C ARG A 226 3.71 -15.18 8.08
N LEU A 227 4.94 -15.61 7.83
CA LEU A 227 6.15 -14.80 7.93
C LEU A 227 6.24 -13.94 6.66
N ASN A 228 6.22 -12.63 6.82
CA ASN A 228 6.40 -11.66 5.73
C ASN A 228 7.75 -11.00 5.88
N TRP A 229 8.57 -11.06 4.84
CA TRP A 229 9.88 -10.44 4.84
C TRP A 229 10.09 -9.48 3.67
N VAL A 230 10.98 -8.51 3.87
CA VAL A 230 11.41 -7.55 2.85
C VAL A 230 12.91 -7.37 2.95
N TRP A 231 13.60 -7.48 1.83
CA TRP A 231 15.02 -7.20 1.68
C TRP A 231 15.23 -6.08 0.67
N TYR A 232 15.81 -4.96 1.09
CA TYR A 232 16.13 -3.85 0.20
C TYR A 232 17.52 -4.03 -0.38
N TRP A 233 17.63 -3.98 -1.70
CA TRP A 233 18.86 -4.24 -2.44
C TRP A 233 19.11 -3.17 -3.49
N ASN A 234 20.33 -2.59 -3.51
CA ASN A 234 20.71 -1.57 -4.45
C ASN A 234 20.85 -2.17 -5.86
N VAL A 235 20.21 -1.54 -6.81
CA VAL A 235 20.25 -1.89 -8.24
C VAL A 235 20.43 -0.60 -9.02
N SER A 236 21.43 -0.57 -9.90
CA SER A 236 21.65 0.61 -10.74
C SER A 236 20.50 0.80 -11.74
N GLU A 237 20.24 2.04 -12.15
CA GLU A 237 19.22 2.32 -13.17
C GLU A 237 19.51 1.56 -14.48
N ALA A 238 20.80 1.39 -14.84
CA ALA A 238 21.22 0.65 -16.03
C ALA A 238 20.83 -0.83 -16.00
N THR A 239 20.77 -1.46 -14.82
CA THR A 239 20.45 -2.88 -14.65
C THR A 239 19.02 -3.12 -14.16
N LEU A 240 18.27 -2.06 -13.85
CA LEU A 240 16.91 -2.17 -13.34
C LEU A 240 15.98 -2.93 -14.28
N SER A 241 16.06 -2.67 -15.59
CA SER A 241 15.22 -3.35 -16.59
C SER A 241 15.45 -4.86 -16.60
N GLU A 242 16.68 -5.32 -16.38
CA GLU A 242 17.00 -6.74 -16.26
C GLU A 242 16.34 -7.36 -15.03
N VAL A 243 16.43 -6.71 -13.87
CA VAL A 243 15.81 -7.17 -12.62
C VAL A 243 14.29 -7.18 -12.72
N MET A 244 13.72 -6.23 -13.45
CA MET A 244 12.28 -6.07 -13.63
C MET A 244 11.70 -6.86 -14.81
N THR A 245 12.49 -7.70 -15.49
CA THR A 245 12.02 -8.57 -16.57
C THR A 245 11.48 -9.88 -16.00
N GLY A 246 10.21 -10.18 -16.29
CA GLY A 246 9.55 -11.41 -15.87
C GLY A 246 9.90 -12.64 -16.72
N LEU A 247 9.37 -13.82 -16.34
CA LEU A 247 9.53 -15.08 -17.09
C LEU A 247 9.01 -14.98 -18.52
N ASP A 248 8.01 -14.17 -18.78
CA ASP A 248 7.42 -13.91 -20.10
C ASP A 248 8.26 -12.93 -20.96
N GLY A 249 9.41 -12.48 -20.46
CA GLY A 249 10.28 -11.51 -21.12
C GLY A 249 9.79 -10.05 -21.07
N ALA A 250 8.64 -9.79 -20.47
CA ALA A 250 8.11 -8.43 -20.35
C ALA A 250 8.76 -7.68 -19.18
N VAL A 251 9.20 -6.45 -19.43
CA VAL A 251 9.69 -5.54 -18.39
C VAL A 251 8.50 -4.97 -17.61
N ARG A 252 8.60 -5.01 -16.29
CA ARG A 252 7.56 -4.53 -15.37
C ARG A 252 7.98 -3.22 -14.72
N ASP A 253 7.11 -2.23 -14.74
CA ASP A 253 7.41 -0.91 -14.13
C ASP A 253 7.31 -0.91 -12.60
N PHE A 254 6.48 -1.79 -12.01
CA PHE A 254 6.11 -1.68 -10.59
C PHE A 254 6.30 -2.96 -9.78
N SER A 255 6.27 -4.13 -10.40
CA SER A 255 6.47 -5.41 -9.71
C SER A 255 6.64 -6.54 -10.72
N VAL A 256 7.62 -7.39 -10.47
CA VAL A 256 7.63 -8.77 -11.00
C VAL A 256 6.95 -9.63 -9.94
N PRO A 257 5.72 -10.10 -10.18
CA PRO A 257 4.91 -10.75 -9.16
C PRO A 257 5.44 -12.14 -8.77
N PRO A 258 4.95 -12.74 -7.67
CA PRO A 258 5.27 -14.11 -7.28
C PRO A 258 5.11 -15.08 -8.46
N GLY A 259 6.04 -16.04 -8.58
CA GLY A 259 6.07 -17.02 -9.66
C GLY A 259 6.50 -16.47 -11.03
N GLN A 260 6.80 -15.19 -11.15
CA GLN A 260 7.22 -14.56 -12.42
C GLN A 260 8.66 -14.08 -12.42
N VAL A 261 9.40 -14.24 -11.34
CA VAL A 261 10.82 -13.88 -11.28
C VAL A 261 11.65 -14.96 -11.97
N ARG A 262 12.60 -14.54 -12.81
CA ARG A 262 13.47 -15.46 -13.56
C ARG A 262 14.37 -16.26 -12.63
N SER A 263 14.54 -17.56 -12.92
CA SER A 263 15.32 -18.48 -12.08
C SER A 263 16.80 -18.07 -11.96
N GLU A 264 17.38 -17.49 -13.01
CA GLU A 264 18.75 -16.99 -13.02
C GLU A 264 18.93 -15.85 -12.04
N LEU A 265 17.96 -14.94 -11.97
CA LEU A 265 17.97 -13.82 -11.04
C LEU A 265 17.81 -14.31 -9.59
N ILE A 266 16.95 -15.31 -9.35
CA ILE A 266 16.81 -15.95 -8.03
C ILE A 266 18.13 -16.61 -7.61
N LYS A 267 18.81 -17.32 -8.52
CA LYS A 267 20.10 -17.96 -8.23
C LYS A 267 21.20 -16.94 -7.90
N GLN A 268 21.28 -15.85 -8.66
CA GLN A 268 22.21 -14.75 -8.37
C GLN A 268 21.95 -14.15 -6.98
N GLN A 269 20.68 -13.88 -6.68
CA GLN A 269 20.29 -13.29 -5.41
C GLN A 269 20.50 -14.27 -4.23
N ASN A 270 20.33 -15.58 -4.47
CA ASN A 270 20.61 -16.62 -3.47
C ASN A 270 22.10 -16.63 -3.06
N ALA A 271 23.01 -16.55 -4.02
CA ALA A 271 24.45 -16.48 -3.72
C ALA A 271 24.81 -15.26 -2.86
N ILE A 272 24.16 -14.12 -3.11
CA ILE A 272 24.32 -12.91 -2.29
C ILE A 272 23.73 -13.11 -0.88
N ALA A 273 22.56 -13.74 -0.79
CA ALA A 273 21.93 -14.05 0.49
C ALA A 273 22.79 -15.00 1.35
N GLU A 274 23.40 -16.02 0.75
CA GLU A 274 24.31 -16.95 1.44
C GLU A 274 25.53 -16.24 2.06
N ASP A 275 26.04 -15.21 1.40
CA ASP A 275 27.17 -14.42 1.90
C ASP A 275 26.73 -13.44 3.01
N LEU A 276 25.58 -12.78 2.84
CA LEU A 276 25.19 -11.64 3.67
C LEU A 276 24.29 -11.98 4.85
N PHE A 277 23.38 -12.95 4.72
CA PHE A 277 22.38 -13.19 5.74
C PHE A 277 22.94 -13.97 6.94
N CYS A 278 22.40 -13.69 8.10
CA CYS A 278 22.51 -14.55 9.26
C CYS A 278 21.66 -15.82 9.08
N PRO A 279 21.96 -16.92 9.82
CA PRO A 279 21.28 -18.19 9.61
C PRO A 279 19.74 -18.12 9.59
N PRO A 280 19.05 -17.41 10.50
CA PRO A 280 17.58 -17.32 10.45
C PRO A 280 17.04 -16.64 9.19
N PHE A 281 17.66 -15.55 8.72
CA PHE A 281 17.23 -14.89 7.50
C PHE A 281 17.57 -15.68 6.23
N LEU A 282 18.69 -16.41 6.22
CA LEU A 282 19.03 -17.31 5.12
C LEU A 282 18.01 -18.46 5.02
N ALA A 283 17.65 -19.07 6.14
CA ALA A 283 16.64 -20.12 6.20
C ALA A 283 15.26 -19.60 5.72
N LEU A 284 14.87 -18.38 6.11
CA LEU A 284 13.63 -17.73 5.67
C LEU A 284 13.63 -17.47 4.16
N TRP A 285 14.73 -16.99 3.60
CA TRP A 285 14.91 -16.80 2.15
C TRP A 285 14.77 -18.14 1.42
N GLN A 286 15.46 -19.19 1.87
CA GLN A 286 15.44 -20.53 1.26
C GLN A 286 14.07 -21.22 1.36
N ALA A 287 13.30 -20.96 2.42
CA ALA A 287 11.93 -21.46 2.59
C ALA A 287 10.92 -20.74 1.67
N THR A 288 11.30 -19.61 1.05
CA THR A 288 10.39 -18.84 0.20
C THR A 288 10.29 -19.46 -1.19
N ARG A 289 9.11 -19.97 -1.54
CA ARG A 289 8.88 -20.62 -2.84
C ARG A 289 8.88 -19.63 -4.01
N GLU A 290 8.24 -18.50 -3.83
CA GLU A 290 7.99 -17.51 -4.89
C GLU A 290 8.36 -16.10 -4.42
N PRO A 291 9.66 -15.77 -4.32
CA PRO A 291 10.06 -14.41 -4.05
C PRO A 291 9.64 -13.49 -5.21
N PHE A 292 9.36 -12.24 -4.89
CA PHE A 292 9.00 -11.23 -5.87
C PHE A 292 9.78 -9.94 -5.64
N VAL A 293 9.83 -9.08 -6.66
CA VAL A 293 10.64 -7.87 -6.63
C VAL A 293 9.86 -6.65 -7.07
N GLN A 294 10.12 -5.52 -6.41
CA GLN A 294 9.48 -4.23 -6.68
C GLN A 294 10.53 -3.12 -6.67
N PRO A 295 10.55 -2.21 -7.65
CA PRO A 295 11.39 -1.03 -7.60
C PRO A 295 10.86 -0.07 -6.53
N ILE A 296 11.75 0.59 -5.83
CA ILE A 296 11.35 1.66 -4.92
C ILE A 296 11.29 2.95 -5.71
N LEU A 297 10.14 3.59 -5.59
CA LEU A 297 9.79 4.79 -6.36
C LEU A 297 9.45 5.94 -5.42
N ASP A 298 9.76 7.14 -5.85
CA ASP A 298 9.35 8.40 -5.23
C ASP A 298 8.39 9.12 -6.17
N LEU A 299 7.29 9.65 -5.65
CA LEU A 299 6.36 10.49 -6.42
C LEU A 299 5.72 11.53 -5.52
N ALA A 300 5.56 12.75 -6.05
CA ALA A 300 4.78 13.82 -5.44
C ALA A 300 4.08 14.65 -6.51
N VAL A 301 2.78 14.88 -6.34
CA VAL A 301 2.04 15.84 -7.14
C VAL A 301 2.20 17.27 -6.58
N PRO A 302 2.15 18.31 -7.43
CA PRO A 302 2.20 19.70 -6.97
C PRO A 302 0.92 20.11 -6.23
N GLN A 303 -0.24 19.55 -6.62
CA GLN A 303 -1.56 19.79 -6.08
C GLN A 303 -2.32 18.45 -5.96
N MET A 304 -3.18 18.33 -4.96
CA MET A 304 -4.02 17.14 -4.77
C MET A 304 -5.46 17.36 -5.27
N ARG A 305 -5.77 18.53 -5.78
CA ARG A 305 -7.07 18.81 -6.42
C ARG A 305 -6.92 19.69 -7.66
N GLN A 306 -7.85 19.51 -8.60
CA GLN A 306 -8.09 20.45 -9.70
C GLN A 306 -9.60 20.51 -9.97
N GLY A 307 -10.21 21.69 -9.74
CA GLY A 307 -11.67 21.79 -9.69
C GLY A 307 -12.25 20.81 -8.68
N ARG A 308 -13.17 19.97 -9.13
CA ARG A 308 -13.83 18.90 -8.35
C ARG A 308 -13.22 17.52 -8.54
N VAL A 309 -11.95 17.45 -8.89
CA VAL A 309 -11.15 16.23 -8.95
C VAL A 309 -10.17 16.25 -7.80
N ALA A 310 -10.21 15.23 -6.93
CA ALA A 310 -9.26 15.00 -5.85
C ALA A 310 -8.37 13.79 -6.17
N ILE A 311 -7.07 13.86 -5.88
CA ILE A 311 -6.11 12.76 -6.07
C ILE A 311 -5.64 12.30 -4.69
N VAL A 312 -5.75 10.99 -4.41
CA VAL A 312 -5.46 10.40 -3.10
C VAL A 312 -4.53 9.18 -3.19
N GLY A 313 -3.94 8.80 -2.07
CA GLY A 313 -3.13 7.60 -1.98
C GLY A 313 -1.86 7.67 -2.86
N ASP A 314 -1.51 6.56 -3.50
CA ASP A 314 -0.32 6.44 -4.36
C ASP A 314 -0.49 7.16 -5.73
N ALA A 315 -1.71 7.56 -6.08
CA ALA A 315 -1.94 8.43 -7.22
C ALA A 315 -1.36 9.85 -6.98
N ALA A 316 -1.34 10.32 -5.72
CA ALA A 316 -0.82 11.62 -5.32
C ALA A 316 0.63 11.57 -4.84
N PHE A 317 0.95 10.65 -3.94
CA PHE A 317 2.28 10.53 -3.32
C PHE A 317 2.68 9.07 -3.15
N ILE A 318 3.90 8.72 -3.56
CA ILE A 318 4.52 7.42 -3.30
C ILE A 318 5.71 7.66 -2.36
N PRO A 319 5.52 7.59 -1.03
CA PRO A 319 6.63 7.61 -0.09
C PRO A 319 7.31 6.24 -0.07
N ARG A 320 8.63 6.22 0.18
CA ARG A 320 9.37 4.97 0.32
C ARG A 320 8.84 4.14 1.51
N PRO A 321 8.88 2.80 1.43
CA PRO A 321 8.22 1.90 2.40
C PRO A 321 8.79 1.97 3.82
N HIS A 322 9.96 2.55 4.02
CA HIS A 322 10.60 2.72 5.34
C HIS A 322 9.75 3.52 6.34
N THR A 323 8.80 4.32 5.87
CA THR A 323 7.84 5.05 6.72
C THR A 323 6.71 4.18 7.26
N ALA A 324 6.48 2.99 6.67
CA ALA A 324 5.31 2.13 6.92
C ALA A 324 3.95 2.87 6.77
N ALA A 325 3.89 3.95 5.99
CA ALA A 325 2.74 4.86 5.94
C ALA A 325 2.00 4.89 4.60
N SER A 326 2.36 4.04 3.62
CA SER A 326 1.73 4.10 2.29
C SER A 326 0.23 3.87 2.35
N THR A 327 -0.23 2.84 3.06
CA THR A 327 -1.66 2.54 3.22
C THR A 327 -2.36 3.58 4.08
N SER A 328 -1.81 3.89 5.26
CA SER A 328 -2.44 4.83 6.20
C SER A 328 -2.56 6.24 5.63
N LYS A 329 -1.63 6.68 4.79
CA LYS A 329 -1.73 7.94 4.05
C LYS A 329 -3.00 7.99 3.19
N GLY A 330 -3.28 6.91 2.42
CA GLY A 330 -4.49 6.81 1.61
C GLY A 330 -5.77 6.84 2.44
N VAL A 331 -5.77 6.14 3.57
CA VAL A 331 -6.87 6.18 4.56
C VAL A 331 -7.05 7.58 5.12
N ALA A 332 -5.98 8.23 5.58
CA ALA A 332 -6.01 9.59 6.12
C ALA A 332 -6.54 10.62 5.11
N ASN A 333 -6.18 10.46 3.81
CA ASN A 333 -6.73 11.32 2.76
C ASN A 333 -8.26 11.20 2.67
N GLY A 334 -8.80 9.97 2.70
CA GLY A 334 -10.25 9.71 2.67
C GLY A 334 -10.96 10.24 3.91
N GLN A 335 -10.45 9.94 5.11
CA GLN A 335 -10.99 10.42 6.38
C GLN A 335 -11.05 11.94 6.44
N ALA A 336 -9.96 12.61 6.07
CA ALA A 336 -9.91 14.07 6.06
C ALA A 336 -10.90 14.68 5.06
N LEU A 337 -11.08 14.04 3.88
CA LEU A 337 -12.04 14.52 2.88
C LEU A 337 -13.48 14.35 3.35
N GLY A 338 -13.83 13.19 3.91
CA GLY A 338 -15.15 12.95 4.49
C GLY A 338 -15.46 13.93 5.64
N ALA A 339 -14.48 14.16 6.51
CA ALA A 339 -14.63 15.13 7.61
C ALA A 339 -14.80 16.57 7.11
N ALA A 340 -14.06 17.00 6.09
CA ALA A 340 -14.21 18.33 5.48
C ALA A 340 -15.61 18.50 4.85
N LEU A 341 -16.09 17.51 4.11
CA LEU A 341 -17.43 17.51 3.53
C LEU A 341 -18.52 17.62 4.60
N GLY A 342 -18.37 16.91 5.72
CA GLY A 342 -19.28 17.03 6.86
C GLY A 342 -19.31 18.44 7.47
N ARG A 343 -18.15 19.05 7.68
CA ARG A 343 -18.04 20.42 8.21
C ARG A 343 -18.66 21.46 7.28
N HIS A 344 -18.50 21.30 6.00
CA HIS A 344 -19.01 22.22 4.98
C HIS A 344 -20.41 21.83 4.45
N ARG A 345 -21.13 20.92 5.14
CA ARG A 345 -22.49 20.50 4.76
C ARG A 345 -22.61 20.09 3.29
N LEU A 346 -21.63 19.34 2.84
CA LEU A 346 -21.49 18.82 1.47
C LEU A 346 -21.22 19.90 0.39
N ASP A 347 -20.80 21.10 0.77
CA ASP A 347 -20.19 22.03 -0.20
C ASP A 347 -18.80 21.47 -0.61
N ILE A 348 -18.76 20.84 -1.79
CA ILE A 348 -17.58 20.16 -2.31
C ILE A 348 -16.42 21.13 -2.52
N ASP A 349 -16.68 22.31 -3.05
CA ASP A 349 -15.64 23.29 -3.35
C ASP A 349 -15.01 23.86 -2.10
N ALA A 350 -15.79 24.13 -1.07
CA ALA A 350 -15.31 24.58 0.22
C ALA A 350 -14.54 23.45 0.95
N ALA A 351 -15.06 22.22 0.92
CA ALA A 351 -14.42 21.06 1.51
C ALA A 351 -13.05 20.76 0.89
N LEU A 352 -12.94 20.78 -0.42
CA LEU A 352 -11.69 20.55 -1.14
C LEU A 352 -10.65 21.64 -0.88
N ARG A 353 -11.07 22.90 -0.77
CA ARG A 353 -10.17 24.01 -0.41
C ARG A 353 -9.58 23.85 0.99
N GLU A 354 -10.36 23.36 1.95
CA GLU A 354 -9.89 23.09 3.32
C GLU A 354 -9.00 21.84 3.38
N TRP A 355 -9.40 20.80 2.66
CA TRP A 355 -8.75 19.48 2.70
C TRP A 355 -7.33 19.48 2.12
N GLU A 356 -7.13 20.10 0.98
CA GLU A 356 -5.90 19.98 0.19
C GLU A 356 -4.62 20.41 0.92
N PRO A 357 -4.53 21.58 1.59
CA PRO A 357 -3.28 22.05 2.17
C PRO A 357 -2.70 21.09 3.21
N ALA A 358 -3.56 20.51 4.04
CA ALA A 358 -3.14 19.55 5.07
C ALA A 358 -2.65 18.22 4.44
N GLN A 359 -3.31 17.76 3.38
CA GLN A 359 -2.94 16.51 2.71
C GLN A 359 -1.66 16.65 1.88
N LEU A 360 -1.44 17.80 1.24
CA LEU A 360 -0.16 18.13 0.61
C LEU A 360 1.00 18.14 1.61
N LYS A 361 0.79 18.74 2.78
CA LYS A 361 1.79 18.76 3.85
C LYS A 361 2.12 17.34 4.34
N LEU A 362 1.09 16.52 4.56
CA LEU A 362 1.25 15.10 4.94
C LEU A 362 2.05 14.33 3.88
N GLY A 363 1.65 14.41 2.61
CA GLY A 363 2.32 13.69 1.52
C GLY A 363 3.78 14.09 1.36
N ARG A 364 4.08 15.39 1.39
CA ARG A 364 5.46 15.92 1.30
C ARG A 364 6.30 15.50 2.51
N HIS A 365 5.73 15.53 3.71
CA HIS A 365 6.42 15.09 4.93
C HIS A 365 6.81 13.61 4.83
N LEU A 366 5.87 12.73 4.48
CA LEU A 366 6.12 11.30 4.33
C LEU A 366 7.14 11.00 3.23
N LEU A 367 7.10 11.74 2.12
CA LEU A 367 8.08 11.58 1.05
C LEU A 367 9.49 11.93 1.52
N LEU A 368 9.67 13.09 2.17
CA LEU A 368 10.97 13.53 2.69
C LEU A 368 11.50 12.58 3.77
N GLN A 369 10.64 12.14 4.70
CA GLN A 369 10.99 11.16 5.72
C GLN A 369 11.40 9.83 5.09
N GLY A 370 10.63 9.35 4.10
CA GLY A 370 10.94 8.11 3.39
C GLY A 370 12.27 8.16 2.65
N LYS A 371 12.58 9.30 1.99
CA LYS A 371 13.88 9.55 1.36
C LYS A 371 15.02 9.51 2.39
N ALA A 372 14.91 10.27 3.46
CA ALA A 372 15.95 10.33 4.49
C ALA A 372 16.23 8.95 5.12
N LEU A 373 15.18 8.17 5.42
CA LEU A 373 15.32 6.82 5.96
C LEU A 373 15.93 5.85 4.93
N GLY A 374 15.45 5.88 3.69
CA GLY A 374 15.93 5.03 2.62
C GLY A 374 17.38 5.34 2.23
N ASP A 375 17.73 6.61 2.07
CA ASP A 375 19.08 7.01 1.70
C ASP A 375 20.09 6.64 2.80
N ARG A 376 19.74 6.84 4.08
CA ARG A 376 20.56 6.40 5.19
C ARG A 376 20.80 4.89 5.18
N SER A 377 19.75 4.12 4.90
CA SER A 377 19.81 2.66 4.91
C SER A 377 20.58 2.10 3.72
N GLN A 378 20.39 2.67 2.52
CA GLN A 378 20.88 2.10 1.27
C GLN A 378 22.22 2.71 0.81
N PHE A 379 22.46 3.97 1.13
CA PHE A 379 23.63 4.68 0.59
C PHE A 379 24.56 5.20 1.70
N GLY A 380 24.21 5.00 2.97
CA GLY A 380 24.90 5.61 4.09
C GLY A 380 24.60 7.10 4.22
N ASN A 381 25.15 7.74 5.24
CA ASN A 381 25.05 9.19 5.36
C ASN A 381 25.92 9.82 4.27
N GLN A 382 25.32 10.13 3.12
CA GLN A 382 25.86 11.17 2.26
C GLN A 382 25.37 12.50 2.85
N THR A 383 26.18 13.04 3.77
CA THR A 383 26.08 14.43 4.19
C THR A 383 26.76 15.31 3.17
#